data_cf419e172acdfc686aaef1323d652a8a
#
_entry.id   cf419e172acdfc686aaef1323d652a8a
#
_cell.length_a   1.000
_cell.length_b   1.000
_cell.length_c   1.000
_cell.angle_alpha   90.00
_cell.angle_beta   90.00
_cell.angle_gamma   90.00
#
_symmetry.space_group_name_H-M   'P 1'
#
loop_
_entity.id
_entity.type
_entity.pdbx_description
1 polymer ?
#
loop_
_entity_poly.entity_id
_entity_poly.type
_entity_poly.pdbx_seq_one_letter_code
_entity_poly.pdbx_strand_id
1 'polypeptide(L)'
;MTPLFTGPGAVSKTLDLTLWAESIGYEDVWLPDTGAVDALTLAGVLLDRTERMRVGIAVSPVYTRTPAVFAATVATLADIAPGRFVLGLGSGSETMINGWHGLEFRKPLARVRETVALLRQMLAGEKSQFDGELLRSHGYRQPPLEVDVPIFLAALRPRMIELAACAADGIVLNLFPLGALPRIMETIRAALERAGRDAGALEVATRIQALVTDDADVGRNLFRRLFGPYFTNPVYNSFLAWAGYEDEAAEILEAGAAGDWRRVRAALTDEVVDDIAVVGSREHCQERLRVLAEAGIQTPMLFCLSDDPEDQRRTFAALSPAEMSVAA
;
A
#
# COMPACT_ATOMS: atom_id res chain seq x y z
N MET A 1 -3.36 9.89 2.90
CA MET A 1 -3.41 9.25 4.23
C MET A 1 -3.97 7.83 4.15
N THR A 2 -3.77 7.01 5.18
CA THR A 2 -4.27 5.61 5.25
C THR A 2 -5.00 5.42 6.58
N PRO A 3 -6.31 5.69 6.66
CA PRO A 3 -7.08 5.39 7.86
C PRO A 3 -7.28 3.89 8.01
N LEU A 4 -7.20 3.38 9.23
CA LEU A 4 -7.47 1.98 9.53
C LEU A 4 -8.27 1.89 10.83
N PHE A 5 -9.59 1.78 10.69
CA PHE A 5 -10.48 1.48 11.78
C PHE A 5 -11.10 0.09 11.60
N THR A 6 -11.32 -0.60 12.70
CA THR A 6 -11.94 -1.93 12.72
C THR A 6 -13.10 -1.94 13.71
N GLY A 7 -14.02 -2.90 13.56
CA GLY A 7 -15.15 -3.05 14.46
C GLY A 7 -16.29 -2.04 14.25
N PRO A 8 -17.21 -1.92 15.21
CA PRO A 8 -18.38 -1.06 15.10
C PRO A 8 -18.03 0.42 14.86
N GLY A 9 -18.67 1.02 13.88
CA GLY A 9 -18.47 2.43 13.51
C GLY A 9 -17.21 2.68 12.67
N ALA A 10 -16.49 1.66 12.20
CA ALA A 10 -15.29 1.83 11.38
C ALA A 10 -15.55 2.66 10.11
N VAL A 11 -16.66 2.45 9.43
CA VAL A 11 -17.05 3.21 8.23
C VAL A 11 -17.24 4.70 8.55
N SER A 12 -18.03 5.02 9.58
CA SER A 12 -18.26 6.42 9.99
C SER A 12 -16.97 7.11 10.43
N LYS A 13 -16.15 6.44 11.25
CA LYS A 13 -14.86 6.98 11.69
C LYS A 13 -13.91 7.24 10.52
N THR A 14 -13.86 6.32 9.55
CA THR A 14 -13.05 6.51 8.33
C THR A 14 -13.56 7.70 7.52
N LEU A 15 -14.88 7.81 7.34
CA LEU A 15 -15.50 8.92 6.62
C LEU A 15 -15.20 10.25 7.32
N ASP A 16 -15.46 10.36 8.62
CA ASP A 16 -15.26 11.59 9.38
C ASP A 16 -13.79 12.05 9.33
N LEU A 17 -12.85 11.11 9.49
CA LEU A 17 -11.43 11.41 9.40
C LEU A 17 -11.02 11.82 7.98
N THR A 18 -11.59 11.19 6.95
CA THR A 18 -11.30 11.51 5.54
C THR A 18 -11.81 12.89 5.16
N LEU A 19 -13.05 13.25 5.55
CA LEU A 19 -13.62 14.57 5.30
C LEU A 19 -12.82 15.67 6.03
N TRP A 20 -12.42 15.42 7.26
CA TRP A 20 -11.54 16.33 7.97
C TRP A 20 -10.18 16.46 7.30
N ALA A 21 -9.56 15.36 6.85
CA ALA A 21 -8.27 15.39 6.15
C ALA A 21 -8.37 16.17 4.83
N GLU A 22 -9.44 16.00 4.05
CA GLU A 22 -9.69 16.80 2.85
C GLU A 22 -9.73 18.30 3.17
N SER A 23 -10.33 18.69 4.31
CA SER A 23 -10.44 20.09 4.74
C SER A 23 -9.09 20.72 5.10
N ILE A 24 -8.08 19.93 5.47
CA ILE A 24 -6.73 20.38 5.80
C ILE A 24 -5.71 20.11 4.65
N GLY A 25 -6.20 19.82 3.44
CA GLY A 25 -5.40 19.78 2.23
C GLY A 25 -4.87 18.42 1.81
N TYR A 26 -5.29 17.32 2.42
CA TYR A 26 -5.00 16.00 1.85
C TYR A 26 -5.74 15.81 0.53
N GLU A 27 -5.04 15.25 -0.45
CA GLU A 27 -5.58 14.97 -1.78
C GLU A 27 -5.88 13.48 -1.98
N ASP A 28 -5.27 12.61 -1.15
CA ASP A 28 -5.36 11.15 -1.27
C ASP A 28 -5.80 10.47 0.03
N VAL A 29 -6.69 9.48 -0.10
CA VAL A 29 -6.97 8.48 0.92
C VAL A 29 -6.75 7.08 0.34
N TRP A 30 -6.04 6.22 1.09
CA TRP A 30 -5.69 4.87 0.66
C TRP A 30 -6.20 3.84 1.64
N LEU A 31 -6.99 2.89 1.15
CA LEU A 31 -7.68 1.89 1.96
C LEU A 31 -6.98 0.53 1.86
N PRO A 32 -6.57 -0.06 2.99
CA PRO A 32 -6.08 -1.44 3.00
C PRO A 32 -7.24 -2.42 2.90
N ASP A 33 -7.14 -3.41 2.02
CA ASP A 33 -8.13 -4.49 1.87
C ASP A 33 -7.68 -5.72 2.70
N THR A 34 -7.79 -5.59 4.03
CA THR A 34 -7.28 -6.55 5.02
C THR A 34 -8.38 -7.34 5.74
N GLY A 35 -9.60 -7.30 5.26
CA GLY A 35 -10.69 -8.19 5.68
C GLY A 35 -11.62 -7.69 6.79
N ALA A 36 -11.29 -6.60 7.50
CA ALA A 36 -12.19 -6.09 8.54
C ALA A 36 -13.31 -5.21 7.99
N VAL A 37 -13.01 -4.41 6.98
CA VAL A 37 -13.96 -3.60 6.20
C VAL A 37 -13.68 -3.87 4.72
N ASP A 38 -14.71 -4.06 3.92
CA ASP A 38 -14.54 -4.19 2.47
C ASP A 38 -14.09 -2.85 1.88
N ALA A 39 -12.82 -2.80 1.45
CA ALA A 39 -12.19 -1.57 1.02
C ALA A 39 -12.82 -0.97 -0.25
N LEU A 40 -13.28 -1.81 -1.19
CA LEU A 40 -13.90 -1.35 -2.42
C LEU A 40 -15.30 -0.78 -2.17
N THR A 41 -16.08 -1.38 -1.27
CA THR A 41 -17.37 -0.82 -0.83
C THR A 41 -17.17 0.51 -0.11
N LEU A 42 -16.18 0.59 0.80
CA LEU A 42 -15.87 1.83 1.51
C LEU A 42 -15.36 2.91 0.54
N ALA A 43 -14.57 2.54 -0.48
CA ALA A 43 -14.13 3.48 -1.51
C ALA A 43 -15.31 4.17 -2.20
N GLY A 44 -16.38 3.44 -2.53
CA GLY A 44 -17.60 4.03 -3.09
C GLY A 44 -18.23 5.08 -2.16
N VAL A 45 -18.29 4.80 -0.86
CA VAL A 45 -18.79 5.76 0.13
C VAL A 45 -17.91 7.02 0.19
N LEU A 46 -16.58 6.85 0.18
CA LEU A 46 -15.66 7.99 0.24
C LEU A 46 -15.69 8.82 -1.05
N LEU A 47 -15.74 8.18 -2.22
CA LEU A 47 -15.85 8.86 -3.51
C LEU A 47 -17.13 9.70 -3.63
N ASP A 48 -18.26 9.19 -3.12
CA ASP A 48 -19.54 9.92 -3.11
C ASP A 48 -19.53 11.11 -2.14
N ARG A 49 -18.83 10.98 -1.02
CA ARG A 49 -18.91 11.95 0.09
C ARG A 49 -17.79 12.98 0.11
N THR A 50 -16.74 12.81 -0.68
CA THR A 50 -15.63 13.75 -0.83
C THR A 50 -15.72 14.51 -2.16
N GLU A 51 -15.16 15.71 -2.22
CA GLU A 51 -15.22 16.57 -3.42
C GLU A 51 -14.01 16.38 -4.33
N ARG A 52 -12.82 16.25 -3.76
CA ARG A 52 -11.54 16.26 -4.49
C ARG A 52 -10.68 15.03 -4.23
N MET A 53 -10.93 14.35 -3.11
CA MET A 53 -10.11 13.24 -2.64
C MET A 53 -9.97 12.15 -3.69
N ARG A 54 -8.75 11.79 -4.06
CA ARG A 54 -8.44 10.57 -4.79
C ARG A 54 -8.50 9.40 -3.81
N VAL A 55 -9.27 8.36 -4.13
CA VAL A 55 -9.44 7.18 -3.28
C VAL A 55 -8.71 6.00 -3.91
N GLY A 56 -7.68 5.53 -3.25
CA GLY A 56 -6.88 4.38 -3.68
C GLY A 56 -7.09 3.14 -2.80
N ILE A 57 -6.89 1.97 -3.37
CA ILE A 57 -6.79 0.72 -2.63
C ILE A 57 -5.30 0.32 -2.51
N ALA A 58 -4.79 0.09 -1.29
CA ALA A 58 -3.40 -0.27 -1.06
C ALA A 58 -3.25 -1.46 -0.10
N VAL A 59 -3.46 -2.67 -0.59
CA VAL A 59 -3.85 -3.17 -1.93
C VAL A 59 -4.87 -4.29 -1.79
N SER A 60 -5.67 -4.54 -2.82
CA SER A 60 -6.59 -5.68 -2.84
C SER A 60 -5.89 -6.95 -3.34
N PRO A 61 -6.03 -8.11 -2.65
CA PRO A 61 -5.45 -9.37 -3.11
C PRO A 61 -6.13 -9.89 -4.37
N VAL A 62 -5.34 -10.27 -5.39
CA VAL A 62 -5.85 -10.80 -6.67
C VAL A 62 -6.49 -12.19 -6.57
N TYR A 63 -6.50 -12.80 -5.39
CA TYR A 63 -7.12 -14.10 -5.13
C TYR A 63 -8.58 -13.99 -4.66
N THR A 64 -8.93 -12.89 -3.99
CA THR A 64 -10.21 -12.76 -3.29
C THR A 64 -11.36 -12.32 -4.20
N ARG A 65 -11.03 -11.75 -5.37
CA ARG A 65 -12.02 -11.37 -6.39
C ARG A 65 -11.53 -11.77 -7.77
N THR A 66 -12.47 -12.17 -8.65
CA THR A 66 -12.13 -12.46 -10.06
C THR A 66 -11.89 -11.17 -10.85
N PRO A 67 -11.13 -11.20 -11.96
CA PRO A 67 -10.96 -10.04 -12.82
C PRO A 67 -12.26 -9.41 -13.29
N ALA A 68 -13.29 -10.22 -13.59
CA ALA A 68 -14.61 -9.71 -13.99
C ALA A 68 -15.31 -8.95 -12.86
N VAL A 69 -15.17 -9.42 -11.60
CA VAL A 69 -15.70 -8.69 -10.43
C VAL A 69 -14.93 -7.40 -10.22
N PHE A 70 -13.60 -7.42 -10.32
CA PHE A 70 -12.80 -6.18 -10.27
C PHE A 70 -13.23 -5.19 -11.37
N ALA A 71 -13.37 -5.65 -12.61
CA ALA A 71 -13.76 -4.79 -13.75
C ALA A 71 -15.11 -4.11 -13.50
N ALA A 72 -16.11 -4.85 -13.05
CA ALA A 72 -17.44 -4.31 -12.74
C ALA A 72 -17.38 -3.31 -11.57
N THR A 73 -16.62 -3.62 -10.50
CA THR A 73 -16.46 -2.74 -9.35
C THR A 73 -15.73 -1.46 -9.76
N VAL A 74 -14.64 -1.56 -10.52
CA VAL A 74 -13.87 -0.41 -11.01
C VAL A 74 -14.72 0.50 -11.88
N ALA A 75 -15.53 -0.07 -12.79
CA ALA A 75 -16.44 0.71 -13.61
C ALA A 75 -17.45 1.49 -12.77
N THR A 76 -18.01 0.85 -11.74
CA THR A 76 -18.95 1.51 -10.81
C THR A 76 -18.28 2.65 -10.04
N LEU A 77 -17.07 2.44 -9.51
CA LEU A 77 -16.34 3.47 -8.75
C LEU A 77 -15.89 4.64 -9.64
N ALA A 78 -15.50 4.33 -10.88
CA ALA A 78 -15.15 5.35 -11.88
C ALA A 78 -16.37 6.20 -12.31
N ASP A 79 -17.56 5.61 -12.37
CA ASP A 79 -18.81 6.33 -12.67
C ASP A 79 -19.23 7.25 -11.52
N ILE A 80 -19.10 6.81 -10.27
CA ILE A 80 -19.37 7.63 -9.08
C ILE A 80 -18.48 8.89 -9.06
N ALA A 81 -17.20 8.76 -9.38
CA ALA A 81 -16.23 9.85 -9.28
C ALA A 81 -15.14 9.73 -10.37
N PRO A 82 -15.42 10.20 -11.58
CA PRO A 82 -14.48 10.10 -12.70
C PRO A 82 -13.10 10.67 -12.39
N GLY A 83 -12.05 9.86 -12.63
CA GLY A 83 -10.64 10.25 -12.41
C GLY A 83 -10.15 10.26 -10.96
N ARG A 84 -11.00 9.95 -9.97
CA ARG A 84 -10.62 9.97 -8.55
C ARG A 84 -10.38 8.59 -7.91
N PHE A 85 -10.56 7.51 -8.65
CA PHE A 85 -10.33 6.15 -8.12
C PHE A 85 -9.01 5.57 -8.63
N VAL A 86 -8.28 4.85 -7.77
CA VAL A 86 -7.07 4.09 -8.08
C VAL A 86 -7.20 2.68 -7.58
N LEU A 87 -7.00 1.69 -8.45
CA LEU A 87 -7.02 0.28 -8.07
C LEU A 87 -5.62 -0.22 -7.75
N GLY A 88 -5.31 -0.42 -6.46
CA GLY A 88 -4.10 -1.13 -6.07
C GLY A 88 -4.32 -2.62 -5.91
N LEU A 89 -3.47 -3.42 -6.53
CA LEU A 89 -3.51 -4.88 -6.53
C LEU A 89 -2.23 -5.47 -5.94
N GLY A 90 -2.36 -6.61 -5.29
CA GLY A 90 -1.22 -7.35 -4.75
C GLY A 90 -1.52 -8.84 -4.63
N SER A 91 -0.50 -9.62 -4.26
CA SER A 91 -0.69 -11.06 -4.03
C SER A 91 -1.38 -11.39 -2.72
N GLY A 92 -1.39 -10.48 -1.75
CA GLY A 92 -1.65 -10.84 -0.36
C GLY A 92 -0.53 -11.72 0.22
N SER A 93 -0.80 -12.32 1.37
CA SER A 93 0.08 -13.31 2.00
C SER A 93 -0.51 -14.70 1.95
N GLU A 94 0.33 -15.72 2.04
CA GLU A 94 -0.10 -17.11 2.10
C GLU A 94 -1.04 -17.35 3.30
N THR A 95 -0.71 -16.79 4.47
CA THR A 95 -1.55 -16.87 5.66
C THR A 95 -2.95 -16.30 5.43
N MET A 96 -3.06 -15.16 4.76
CA MET A 96 -4.35 -14.56 4.42
C MET A 96 -5.11 -15.42 3.42
N ILE A 97 -4.47 -15.79 2.31
CA ILE A 97 -5.15 -16.46 1.20
C ILE A 97 -5.54 -17.89 1.57
N ASN A 98 -4.61 -18.67 2.15
CA ASN A 98 -4.91 -20.04 2.58
C ASN A 98 -5.74 -20.06 3.86
N GLY A 99 -5.35 -19.26 4.86
CA GLY A 99 -5.93 -19.32 6.20
C GLY A 99 -7.31 -18.67 6.31
N TRP A 100 -7.48 -17.45 5.77
CA TRP A 100 -8.74 -16.72 5.92
C TRP A 100 -9.76 -17.04 4.83
N HIS A 101 -9.26 -17.22 3.59
CA HIS A 101 -10.13 -17.42 2.43
C HIS A 101 -10.25 -18.87 1.96
N GLY A 102 -9.41 -19.78 2.50
CA GLY A 102 -9.42 -21.19 2.08
C GLY A 102 -9.03 -21.41 0.60
N LEU A 103 -8.29 -20.45 0.02
CA LEU A 103 -7.85 -20.49 -1.36
C LEU A 103 -6.39 -20.89 -1.47
N GLU A 104 -6.00 -21.59 -2.54
CA GLU A 104 -4.61 -21.98 -2.76
C GLU A 104 -3.75 -20.77 -3.16
N PHE A 105 -2.73 -20.45 -2.34
CA PHE A 105 -1.73 -19.43 -2.65
C PHE A 105 -0.66 -20.02 -3.57
N ARG A 106 -0.86 -19.92 -4.87
CA ARG A 106 0.00 -20.51 -5.89
C ARG A 106 0.42 -19.50 -6.95
N LYS A 107 1.74 -19.50 -7.30
CA LYS A 107 2.32 -18.67 -8.36
C LYS A 107 1.90 -17.19 -8.31
N PRO A 108 2.13 -16.48 -7.18
CA PRO A 108 1.59 -15.13 -6.96
C PRO A 108 1.98 -14.14 -8.05
N LEU A 109 3.21 -14.18 -8.57
CA LEU A 109 3.64 -13.28 -9.64
C LEU A 109 2.84 -13.51 -10.95
N ALA A 110 2.65 -14.79 -11.35
CA ALA A 110 1.85 -15.12 -12.52
C ALA A 110 0.37 -14.72 -12.31
N ARG A 111 -0.17 -14.96 -11.11
CA ARG A 111 -1.54 -14.58 -10.78
C ARG A 111 -1.78 -13.06 -10.89
N VAL A 112 -0.86 -12.25 -10.34
CA VAL A 112 -0.96 -10.78 -10.46
C VAL A 112 -0.86 -10.37 -11.94
N ARG A 113 0.13 -10.88 -12.66
CA ARG A 113 0.33 -10.57 -14.10
C ARG A 113 -0.92 -10.87 -14.95
N GLU A 114 -1.49 -12.07 -14.79
CA GLU A 114 -2.66 -12.47 -15.55
C GLU A 114 -3.92 -11.67 -15.14
N THR A 115 -4.06 -11.36 -13.85
CA THR A 115 -5.16 -10.50 -13.37
C THR A 115 -5.09 -9.12 -14.01
N VAL A 116 -3.90 -8.48 -14.02
CA VAL A 116 -3.72 -7.15 -14.62
C VAL A 116 -4.00 -7.18 -16.12
N ALA A 117 -3.44 -8.16 -16.84
CA ALA A 117 -3.65 -8.28 -18.29
C ALA A 117 -5.12 -8.43 -18.64
N LEU A 118 -5.82 -9.34 -17.96
CA LEU A 118 -7.23 -9.59 -18.19
C LEU A 118 -8.10 -8.40 -17.78
N LEU A 119 -7.76 -7.73 -16.68
CA LEU A 119 -8.46 -6.55 -16.21
C LEU A 119 -8.32 -5.38 -17.20
N ARG A 120 -7.12 -5.12 -17.73
CA ARG A 120 -6.90 -4.10 -18.77
C ARG A 120 -7.78 -4.35 -20.00
N GLN A 121 -7.85 -5.60 -20.47
CA GLN A 121 -8.72 -6.00 -21.58
C GLN A 121 -10.19 -5.70 -21.27
N MET A 122 -10.68 -6.06 -20.09
CA MET A 122 -12.07 -5.85 -19.68
C MET A 122 -12.41 -4.36 -19.53
N LEU A 123 -11.52 -3.55 -18.95
CA LEU A 123 -11.73 -2.12 -18.75
C LEU A 123 -11.70 -1.34 -20.08
N ALA A 124 -10.95 -1.82 -21.08
CA ALA A 124 -10.96 -1.29 -22.43
C ALA A 124 -12.26 -1.63 -23.22
N GLY A 125 -13.19 -2.37 -22.62
CA GLY A 125 -14.45 -2.79 -23.27
C GLY A 125 -14.29 -3.95 -24.24
N GLU A 126 -13.14 -4.59 -24.27
CA GLU A 126 -12.90 -5.76 -25.11
C GLU A 126 -13.63 -6.99 -24.56
N LYS A 127 -14.14 -7.82 -25.48
CA LYS A 127 -14.70 -9.12 -25.08
C LYS A 127 -13.56 -10.02 -24.60
N SER A 128 -13.63 -10.51 -23.37
CA SER A 128 -12.59 -11.37 -22.83
C SER A 128 -12.42 -12.64 -23.67
N GLN A 129 -11.14 -12.90 -24.01
CA GLN A 129 -10.70 -14.13 -24.64
C GLN A 129 -9.29 -14.43 -24.14
N PHE A 130 -9.21 -15.07 -22.98
CA PHE A 130 -7.99 -15.24 -22.25
C PHE A 130 -7.84 -16.67 -21.73
N ASP A 131 -6.76 -17.33 -22.11
CA ASP A 131 -6.31 -18.64 -21.65
C ASP A 131 -4.90 -18.50 -21.06
N GLY A 132 -4.85 -18.14 -19.79
CA GLY A 132 -3.60 -18.04 -19.04
C GLY A 132 -3.20 -19.36 -18.37
N GLU A 133 -2.11 -19.30 -17.63
CA GLU A 133 -1.64 -20.42 -16.81
C GLU A 133 -2.55 -20.69 -15.61
N LEU A 134 -3.11 -19.63 -15.02
CA LEU A 134 -3.91 -19.64 -13.79
C LEU A 134 -5.33 -19.13 -13.98
N LEU A 135 -5.54 -18.24 -14.93
CA LEU A 135 -6.82 -17.61 -15.19
C LEU A 135 -7.32 -17.96 -16.57
N ARG A 136 -8.65 -18.13 -16.66
CA ARG A 136 -9.34 -18.29 -17.91
C ARG A 136 -10.59 -17.43 -17.90
N SER A 137 -10.86 -16.70 -19.00
CA SER A 137 -12.09 -15.92 -19.16
C SER A 137 -12.47 -15.80 -20.62
N HIS A 138 -13.73 -16.14 -20.93
CA HIS A 138 -14.30 -16.07 -22.26
C HIS A 138 -15.66 -15.41 -22.21
N GLY A 139 -15.88 -14.40 -23.03
CA GLY A 139 -17.19 -13.83 -23.29
C GLY A 139 -17.62 -12.70 -22.35
N TYR A 140 -16.87 -12.37 -21.31
CA TYR A 140 -17.18 -11.17 -20.51
C TYR A 140 -16.98 -9.91 -21.34
N ARG A 141 -17.90 -8.97 -21.22
CA ARG A 141 -17.85 -7.67 -21.87
C ARG A 141 -18.59 -6.64 -21.04
N GLN A 142 -18.02 -5.46 -20.93
CA GLN A 142 -18.64 -4.24 -20.39
C GLN A 142 -18.35 -3.07 -21.33
N PRO A 143 -19.04 -1.93 -21.24
CA PRO A 143 -18.61 -0.70 -21.91
C PRO A 143 -17.20 -0.31 -21.48
N PRO A 144 -16.40 0.31 -22.37
CA PRO A 144 -15.11 0.88 -21.98
C PRO A 144 -15.32 1.97 -20.93
N LEU A 145 -14.32 2.19 -20.09
CA LEU A 145 -14.34 3.32 -19.17
C LEU A 145 -14.24 4.63 -19.96
N GLU A 146 -14.96 5.68 -19.54
CA GLU A 146 -14.83 7.03 -20.11
C GLU A 146 -13.53 7.72 -19.67
N VAL A 147 -13.07 7.40 -18.45
CA VAL A 147 -11.81 7.88 -17.88
C VAL A 147 -11.01 6.70 -17.36
N ASP A 148 -9.75 6.65 -17.74
CA ASP A 148 -8.85 5.56 -17.30
C ASP A 148 -8.72 5.53 -15.78
N VAL A 149 -8.74 4.31 -15.21
CA VAL A 149 -8.47 4.07 -13.79
C VAL A 149 -7.07 3.53 -13.66
N PRO A 150 -6.16 4.23 -12.94
CA PRO A 150 -4.81 3.75 -12.71
C PRO A 150 -4.80 2.44 -11.93
N ILE A 151 -3.95 1.49 -12.36
CA ILE A 151 -3.71 0.22 -11.68
C ILE A 151 -2.33 0.27 -11.05
N PHE A 152 -2.28 0.20 -9.71
CA PHE A 152 -1.05 0.15 -8.94
C PHE A 152 -0.76 -1.28 -8.49
N LEU A 153 0.53 -1.64 -8.40
CA LEU A 153 0.94 -2.96 -7.93
C LEU A 153 1.81 -2.87 -6.67
N ALA A 154 1.43 -3.65 -5.64
CA ALA A 154 2.33 -3.84 -4.50
C ALA A 154 3.56 -4.63 -4.92
N ALA A 155 4.75 -4.08 -4.68
CA ALA A 155 6.01 -4.72 -5.02
C ALA A 155 7.10 -4.37 -4.02
N LEU A 156 7.84 -5.41 -3.59
CA LEU A 156 9.03 -5.27 -2.74
C LEU A 156 10.25 -5.96 -3.38
N ARG A 157 10.05 -6.96 -4.21
CA ARG A 157 11.13 -7.76 -4.80
C ARG A 157 11.33 -7.44 -6.28
N PRO A 158 12.55 -7.58 -6.82
CA PRO A 158 12.88 -7.21 -8.19
C PRO A 158 11.90 -7.71 -9.25
N ARG A 159 11.50 -8.99 -9.21
CA ARG A 159 10.56 -9.56 -10.20
C ARG A 159 9.16 -8.93 -10.17
N MET A 160 8.68 -8.50 -8.99
CA MET A 160 7.39 -7.83 -8.88
C MET A 160 7.53 -6.35 -9.29
N ILE A 161 8.68 -5.72 -9.01
CA ILE A 161 9.02 -4.38 -9.50
C ILE A 161 9.07 -4.38 -11.03
N GLU A 162 9.69 -5.39 -11.64
CA GLU A 162 9.73 -5.57 -13.10
C GLU A 162 8.31 -5.70 -13.68
N LEU A 163 7.44 -6.48 -13.03
CA LEU A 163 6.05 -6.60 -13.45
C LEU A 163 5.32 -5.26 -13.35
N ALA A 164 5.49 -4.53 -12.26
CA ALA A 164 4.88 -3.20 -12.09
C ALA A 164 5.39 -2.22 -13.17
N ALA A 165 6.70 -2.18 -13.41
CA ALA A 165 7.30 -1.37 -14.46
C ALA A 165 6.76 -1.68 -15.87
N CYS A 166 6.42 -2.93 -16.16
CA CYS A 166 5.88 -3.33 -17.46
C CYS A 166 4.38 -3.09 -17.61
N ALA A 167 3.57 -3.23 -16.54
CA ALA A 167 2.13 -3.42 -16.67
C ALA A 167 1.26 -2.46 -15.81
N ALA A 168 1.88 -1.73 -14.87
CA ALA A 168 1.15 -0.86 -13.95
C ALA A 168 1.36 0.63 -14.25
N ASP A 169 0.50 1.46 -13.66
CA ASP A 169 0.59 2.92 -13.66
C ASP A 169 1.26 3.44 -12.40
N GLY A 170 1.33 2.59 -11.36
CA GLY A 170 2.04 2.91 -10.13
C GLY A 170 2.50 1.67 -9.38
N ILE A 171 3.40 1.88 -8.43
CA ILE A 171 3.94 0.89 -7.51
C ILE A 171 3.64 1.28 -6.07
N VAL A 172 3.23 0.31 -5.24
CA VAL A 172 3.00 0.50 -3.80
C VAL A 172 4.11 -0.20 -3.03
N LEU A 173 4.91 0.59 -2.33
CA LEU A 173 5.93 0.12 -1.39
C LEU A 173 5.39 0.12 0.04
N ASN A 174 5.93 -0.74 0.90
CA ASN A 174 5.54 -0.81 2.32
C ASN A 174 6.65 -1.45 3.16
N LEU A 175 6.85 -0.97 4.39
CA LEU A 175 7.74 -1.56 5.40
C LEU A 175 9.16 -1.81 4.87
N PHE A 176 9.77 -0.82 4.27
CA PHE A 176 11.15 -0.89 3.80
C PHE A 176 12.04 0.07 4.58
N PRO A 177 13.29 -0.32 4.89
CA PRO A 177 14.28 0.59 5.43
C PRO A 177 14.57 1.73 4.45
N LEU A 178 14.60 2.96 4.92
CA LEU A 178 14.87 4.14 4.10
C LEU A 178 16.26 4.07 3.44
N GLY A 179 17.23 3.50 4.14
CA GLY A 179 18.56 3.22 3.59
C GLY A 179 18.55 2.34 2.33
N ALA A 180 17.51 1.51 2.14
CA ALA A 180 17.33 0.69 0.93
C ALA A 180 16.69 1.45 -0.24
N LEU A 181 16.12 2.64 -0.03
CA LEU A 181 15.36 3.39 -1.04
C LEU A 181 16.17 3.69 -2.32
N PRO A 182 17.44 4.14 -2.27
CA PRO A 182 18.22 4.36 -3.49
C PRO A 182 18.32 3.11 -4.36
N ARG A 183 18.51 1.94 -3.76
CA ARG A 183 18.59 0.64 -4.46
C ARG A 183 17.24 0.20 -5.02
N ILE A 184 16.14 0.50 -4.32
CA ILE A 184 14.78 0.26 -4.82
C ILE A 184 14.51 1.13 -6.04
N MET A 185 14.80 2.43 -5.97
CA MET A 185 14.60 3.38 -7.06
C MET A 185 15.45 3.05 -8.28
N GLU A 186 16.70 2.59 -8.09
CA GLU A 186 17.55 2.08 -9.16
C GLU A 186 16.92 0.84 -9.84
N THR A 187 16.38 -0.08 -9.04
CA THR A 187 15.71 -1.28 -9.57
C THR A 187 14.46 -0.90 -10.39
N ILE A 188 13.68 0.08 -9.93
CA ILE A 188 12.52 0.62 -10.66
C ILE A 188 12.96 1.24 -11.97
N ARG A 189 13.96 2.13 -11.95
CA ARG A 189 14.48 2.81 -13.14
C ARG A 189 14.97 1.82 -14.18
N ALA A 190 15.81 0.86 -13.77
CA ALA A 190 16.32 -0.18 -14.65
C ALA A 190 15.20 -1.07 -15.23
N ALA A 191 14.13 -1.32 -14.47
CA ALA A 191 12.97 -2.07 -14.94
C ALA A 191 12.16 -1.30 -15.98
N LEU A 192 11.93 0.02 -15.77
CA LEU A 192 11.26 0.89 -16.73
C LEU A 192 12.06 1.00 -18.05
N GLU A 193 13.37 1.17 -17.95
CA GLU A 193 14.26 1.22 -19.13
C GLU A 193 14.16 -0.07 -19.94
N ARG A 194 14.24 -1.24 -19.30
CA ARG A 194 14.06 -2.55 -19.97
C ARG A 194 12.67 -2.70 -20.60
N ALA A 195 11.65 -2.09 -20.00
CA ALA A 195 10.29 -2.08 -20.52
C ALA A 195 10.07 -1.04 -21.65
N GLY A 196 11.07 -0.21 -21.96
CA GLY A 196 10.94 0.88 -22.93
C GLY A 196 9.96 1.97 -22.49
N ARG A 197 9.81 2.19 -21.18
CA ARG A 197 8.90 3.19 -20.59
C ARG A 197 9.70 4.35 -19.98
N ASP A 198 9.14 5.53 -20.05
CA ASP A 198 9.72 6.73 -19.44
C ASP A 198 9.79 6.61 -17.91
N ALA A 199 10.79 7.27 -17.31
CA ALA A 199 10.99 7.25 -15.87
C ALA A 199 9.78 7.79 -15.06
N GLY A 200 9.00 8.70 -15.63
CA GLY A 200 7.78 9.25 -15.05
C GLY A 200 6.51 8.43 -15.30
N ALA A 201 6.61 7.31 -16.02
CA ALA A 201 5.44 6.48 -16.38
C ALA A 201 4.91 5.60 -15.23
N LEU A 202 5.56 5.61 -14.06
CA LEU A 202 5.18 4.81 -12.89
C LEU A 202 5.18 5.71 -11.64
N GLU A 203 4.02 5.95 -11.07
CA GLU A 203 3.89 6.68 -9.80
C GLU A 203 4.39 5.81 -8.64
N VAL A 204 5.32 6.32 -7.83
CA VAL A 204 5.84 5.59 -6.66
C VAL A 204 5.12 6.04 -5.41
N ALA A 205 4.27 5.17 -4.90
CA ALA A 205 3.52 5.36 -3.66
C ALA A 205 4.09 4.49 -2.55
N THR A 206 4.09 4.98 -1.32
CA THR A 206 4.52 4.18 -0.18
C THR A 206 3.67 4.43 1.06
N ARG A 207 3.35 3.36 1.78
CA ARG A 207 2.75 3.45 3.09
C ARG A 207 3.83 3.79 4.13
N ILE A 208 3.64 4.90 4.83
CA ILE A 208 4.55 5.41 5.84
C ILE A 208 3.90 5.27 7.21
N GLN A 209 4.53 4.50 8.09
CA GLN A 209 4.14 4.34 9.48
C GLN A 209 4.63 5.56 10.26
N ALA A 210 3.71 6.44 10.68
CA ALA A 210 4.07 7.71 11.28
C ALA A 210 3.44 7.91 12.67
N LEU A 211 4.16 8.62 13.53
CA LEU A 211 3.61 9.17 14.77
C LEU A 211 4.37 10.44 15.17
N VAL A 212 3.68 11.57 15.20
CA VAL A 212 4.22 12.81 15.78
C VAL A 212 4.05 12.75 17.29
N THR A 213 5.17 12.73 18.01
CA THR A 213 5.22 12.58 19.47
C THR A 213 6.50 13.21 20.03
N ASP A 214 6.45 13.67 21.29
CA ASP A 214 7.62 14.15 22.01
C ASP A 214 8.47 13.01 22.59
N ASP A 215 7.92 11.81 22.68
CA ASP A 215 8.59 10.59 23.12
C ASP A 215 8.64 9.56 21.98
N ALA A 216 9.78 9.47 21.31
CA ALA A 216 9.98 8.54 20.19
C ALA A 216 9.85 7.06 20.58
N ASP A 217 10.14 6.71 21.84
CA ASP A 217 10.04 5.32 22.31
C ASP A 217 8.60 4.82 22.33
N VAL A 218 7.63 5.71 22.54
CA VAL A 218 6.20 5.37 22.39
C VAL A 218 5.92 4.88 20.97
N GLY A 219 6.34 5.62 19.98
CA GLY A 219 6.12 5.25 18.57
C GLY A 219 6.90 4.02 18.14
N ARG A 220 8.17 3.88 18.55
CA ARG A 220 8.98 2.69 18.30
C ARG A 220 8.31 1.43 18.86
N ASN A 221 7.80 1.50 20.10
CA ASN A 221 7.12 0.38 20.74
C ASN A 221 5.78 0.05 20.07
N LEU A 222 5.03 1.06 19.61
CA LEU A 222 3.82 0.86 18.80
C LEU A 222 4.16 0.16 17.49
N PHE A 223 5.19 0.60 16.77
CA PHE A 223 5.66 -0.05 15.55
C PHE A 223 6.02 -1.51 15.77
N ARG A 224 6.87 -1.82 16.77
CA ARG A 224 7.26 -3.20 17.12
C ARG A 224 6.07 -4.10 17.40
N ARG A 225 5.08 -3.57 18.12
CA ARG A 225 3.85 -4.30 18.45
C ARG A 225 2.99 -4.58 17.23
N LEU A 226 2.78 -3.60 16.36
CA LEU A 226 1.90 -3.70 15.21
C LEU A 226 2.54 -4.45 14.04
N PHE A 227 3.83 -4.20 13.79
CA PHE A 227 4.51 -4.68 12.59
C PHE A 227 5.52 -5.79 12.84
N GLY A 228 5.90 -6.08 14.07
CA GLY A 228 6.76 -7.24 14.38
C GLY A 228 6.30 -8.54 13.73
N PRO A 229 5.01 -8.91 13.78
CA PRO A 229 4.50 -10.10 13.10
C PRO A 229 4.68 -10.10 11.57
N TYR A 230 4.75 -8.94 10.91
CA TYR A 230 4.99 -8.87 9.46
C TYR A 230 6.39 -9.37 9.10
N PHE A 231 7.40 -9.08 9.92
CA PHE A 231 8.78 -9.47 9.67
C PHE A 231 9.08 -10.95 9.93
N THR A 232 8.15 -11.70 10.54
CA THR A 232 8.22 -13.18 10.57
C THR A 232 7.75 -13.81 9.24
N ASN A 233 7.11 -13.03 8.36
CA ASN A 233 6.74 -13.50 7.02
C ASN A 233 7.98 -13.51 6.12
N PRO A 234 8.26 -14.62 5.38
CA PRO A 234 9.46 -14.76 4.56
C PRO A 234 9.67 -13.63 3.53
N VAL A 235 8.59 -13.00 3.05
CA VAL A 235 8.68 -11.90 2.08
C VAL A 235 9.31 -10.66 2.71
N TYR A 236 8.76 -10.19 3.83
CA TYR A 236 9.27 -9.02 4.55
C TYR A 236 10.62 -9.29 5.20
N ASN A 237 10.79 -10.49 5.75
CA ASN A 237 12.05 -10.90 6.37
C ASN A 237 13.21 -10.91 5.37
N SER A 238 13.04 -11.59 4.24
CA SER A 238 14.07 -11.58 3.18
C SER A 238 14.35 -10.19 2.62
N PHE A 239 13.37 -9.30 2.67
CA PHE A 239 13.55 -7.92 2.25
C PHE A 239 14.33 -7.11 3.29
N LEU A 240 14.06 -7.32 4.59
CA LEU A 240 14.82 -6.73 5.69
C LEU A 240 16.31 -7.14 5.61
N ALA A 241 16.59 -8.44 5.43
CA ALA A 241 17.94 -8.95 5.21
C ALA A 241 18.60 -8.32 3.97
N TRP A 242 17.88 -8.26 2.83
CA TRP A 242 18.40 -7.61 1.61
C TRP A 242 18.71 -6.13 1.81
N ALA A 243 18.02 -5.46 2.73
CA ALA A 243 18.23 -4.05 3.06
C ALA A 243 19.44 -3.81 3.97
N GLY A 244 20.11 -4.85 4.48
CA GLY A 244 21.32 -4.75 5.28
C GLY A 244 21.14 -5.12 6.76
N TYR A 245 20.01 -5.71 7.12
CA TYR A 245 19.66 -6.14 8.48
C TYR A 245 19.57 -7.67 8.55
N GLU A 246 20.65 -8.37 8.10
CA GLU A 246 20.69 -9.83 8.01
C GLU A 246 20.58 -10.52 9.37
N ASP A 247 21.28 -9.99 10.39
CA ASP A 247 21.30 -10.55 11.74
C ASP A 247 19.95 -10.40 12.44
N GLU A 248 19.33 -9.22 12.33
CA GLU A 248 17.99 -8.97 12.88
C GLU A 248 16.93 -9.82 12.16
N ALA A 249 17.04 -9.96 10.85
CA ALA A 249 16.14 -10.81 10.07
C ALA A 249 16.25 -12.28 10.48
N ALA A 250 17.44 -12.79 10.71
CA ALA A 250 17.68 -14.15 11.17
C ALA A 250 17.09 -14.38 12.58
N GLU A 251 17.34 -13.46 13.51
CA GLU A 251 16.80 -13.50 14.87
C GLU A 251 15.27 -13.45 14.89
N ILE A 252 14.66 -12.62 14.06
CA ILE A 252 13.21 -12.51 13.92
C ILE A 252 12.58 -13.82 13.44
N LEU A 253 13.20 -14.53 12.47
CA LEU A 253 12.69 -15.81 12.00
C LEU A 253 12.79 -16.89 13.06
N GLU A 254 13.94 -16.99 13.75
CA GLU A 254 14.15 -17.97 14.81
C GLU A 254 13.17 -17.75 15.97
N ALA A 255 13.07 -16.51 16.46
CA ALA A 255 12.16 -16.13 17.52
C ALA A 255 10.69 -16.33 17.13
N GLY A 256 10.32 -15.98 15.89
CA GLY A 256 8.98 -16.18 15.37
C GLY A 256 8.58 -17.65 15.28
N ALA A 257 9.48 -18.51 14.81
CA ALA A 257 9.28 -19.96 14.78
C ALA A 257 9.11 -20.58 16.18
N ALA A 258 9.79 -20.00 17.19
CA ALA A 258 9.65 -20.36 18.60
C ALA A 258 8.41 -19.76 19.29
N GLY A 259 7.67 -18.87 18.63
CA GLY A 259 6.55 -18.12 19.23
C GLY A 259 6.99 -17.08 20.27
N ASP A 260 8.27 -16.73 20.30
CA ASP A 260 8.82 -15.75 21.24
C ASP A 260 8.69 -14.32 20.71
N TRP A 261 7.50 -13.77 20.85
CA TRP A 261 7.17 -12.42 20.44
C TRP A 261 7.98 -11.32 21.18
N ARG A 262 8.55 -11.62 22.31
CA ARG A 262 9.44 -10.69 23.02
C ARG A 262 10.77 -10.56 22.28
N ARG A 263 11.38 -11.70 21.88
CA ARG A 263 12.59 -11.71 21.06
C ARG A 263 12.34 -11.06 19.69
N VAL A 264 11.21 -11.38 19.01
CA VAL A 264 10.83 -10.73 17.74
C VAL A 264 10.82 -9.21 17.87
N ARG A 265 10.20 -8.67 18.93
CA ARG A 265 10.18 -7.20 19.14
C ARG A 265 11.55 -6.65 19.52
N ALA A 266 12.37 -7.37 20.24
CA ALA A 266 13.71 -6.94 20.62
C ALA A 266 14.67 -6.89 19.44
N ALA A 267 14.53 -7.82 18.49
CA ALA A 267 15.31 -7.83 17.25
C ALA A 267 14.98 -6.67 16.31
N LEU A 268 13.79 -6.06 16.42
CA LEU A 268 13.51 -4.77 15.79
C LEU A 268 14.12 -3.66 16.64
N THR A 269 15.44 -3.46 16.52
CA THR A 269 16.20 -2.44 17.26
C THR A 269 15.65 -1.03 17.00
N ASP A 270 16.08 -0.03 17.78
CA ASP A 270 15.69 1.36 17.50
C ASP A 270 16.17 1.81 16.13
N GLU A 271 17.36 1.39 15.71
CA GLU A 271 17.92 1.68 14.38
C GLU A 271 17.05 1.13 13.26
N VAL A 272 16.62 -0.14 13.34
CA VAL A 272 15.71 -0.75 12.35
C VAL A 272 14.38 -0.01 12.29
N VAL A 273 13.81 0.34 13.46
CA VAL A 273 12.52 1.03 13.49
C VAL A 273 12.64 2.44 12.93
N ASP A 274 13.67 3.19 13.31
CA ASP A 274 13.90 4.57 12.85
C ASP A 274 14.25 4.63 11.36
N ASP A 275 14.80 3.55 10.79
CA ASP A 275 15.02 3.46 9.35
C ASP A 275 13.74 3.15 8.55
N ILE A 276 12.71 2.56 9.19
CA ILE A 276 11.44 2.19 8.53
C ILE A 276 10.33 3.18 8.82
N ALA A 277 10.17 3.58 10.08
CA ALA A 277 9.06 4.42 10.54
C ALA A 277 9.44 5.90 10.66
N VAL A 278 8.45 6.76 10.59
CA VAL A 278 8.59 8.21 10.77
C VAL A 278 7.99 8.61 12.12
N VAL A 279 8.84 8.57 13.16
CA VAL A 279 8.42 8.76 14.55
C VAL A 279 9.28 9.83 15.22
N GLY A 280 8.67 10.74 15.96
CA GLY A 280 9.38 11.78 16.73
C GLY A 280 8.70 13.14 16.66
N SER A 281 9.47 14.20 16.87
CA SER A 281 8.94 15.56 16.81
C SER A 281 8.36 15.88 15.44
N ARG A 282 7.52 16.91 15.38
CA ARG A 282 6.95 17.42 14.14
C ARG A 282 8.05 17.69 13.09
N GLU A 283 9.09 18.42 13.48
CA GLU A 283 10.18 18.84 12.60
C GLU A 283 10.94 17.63 12.06
N HIS A 284 11.23 16.64 12.93
CA HIS A 284 11.86 15.40 12.52
C HIS A 284 11.01 14.63 11.50
N CYS A 285 9.72 14.46 11.78
CA CYS A 285 8.82 13.75 10.88
C CYS A 285 8.67 14.46 9.52
N GLN A 286 8.57 15.79 9.52
CA GLN A 286 8.51 16.58 8.29
C GLN A 286 9.79 16.45 7.46
N GLU A 287 10.96 16.49 8.10
CA GLU A 287 12.25 16.32 7.42
C GLU A 287 12.37 14.92 6.79
N ARG A 288 11.96 13.88 7.51
CA ARG A 288 11.93 12.51 6.97
C ARG A 288 11.03 12.40 5.74
N LEU A 289 9.87 13.07 5.72
CA LEU A 289 8.99 13.08 4.55
C LEU A 289 9.60 13.83 3.37
N ARG A 290 10.36 14.94 3.61
CA ARG A 290 11.10 15.63 2.53
C ARG A 290 12.16 14.72 1.90
N VAL A 291 12.95 14.04 2.72
CA VAL A 291 13.95 13.07 2.24
C VAL A 291 13.31 11.99 1.38
N LEU A 292 12.14 11.47 1.76
CA LEU A 292 11.40 10.49 0.96
C LEU A 292 10.94 11.08 -0.38
N ALA A 293 10.41 12.29 -0.38
CA ALA A 293 9.97 12.98 -1.60
C ALA A 293 11.14 13.27 -2.55
N GLU A 294 12.26 13.78 -2.03
CA GLU A 294 13.50 14.02 -2.80
C GLU A 294 14.08 12.74 -3.39
N ALA A 295 13.93 11.61 -2.69
CA ALA A 295 14.34 10.30 -3.17
C ALA A 295 13.38 9.70 -4.22
N GLY A 296 12.26 10.38 -4.55
CA GLY A 296 11.36 10.01 -5.64
C GLY A 296 10.05 9.34 -5.21
N ILE A 297 9.69 9.40 -3.93
CA ILE A 297 8.35 9.01 -3.47
C ILE A 297 7.36 10.13 -3.81
N GLN A 298 6.44 9.84 -4.70
CA GLN A 298 5.46 10.82 -5.18
C GLN A 298 4.19 10.84 -4.32
N THR A 299 3.79 9.68 -3.79
CA THR A 299 2.58 9.55 -2.97
C THR A 299 2.89 8.92 -1.62
N PRO A 300 3.19 9.74 -0.59
CA PRO A 300 3.34 9.28 0.78
C PRO A 300 1.97 9.00 1.41
N MET A 301 1.67 7.73 1.68
CA MET A 301 0.42 7.28 2.30
C MET A 301 0.60 7.16 3.81
N LEU A 302 0.38 8.23 4.56
CA LEU A 302 0.60 8.26 6.01
C LEU A 302 -0.38 7.32 6.75
N PHE A 303 0.16 6.43 7.57
CA PHE A 303 -0.56 5.58 8.50
C PHE A 303 -0.14 5.93 9.92
N CYS A 304 -1.09 6.41 10.74
CA CYS A 304 -0.79 6.71 12.14
C CYS A 304 -0.64 5.41 12.95
N LEU A 305 0.46 5.31 13.70
CA LEU A 305 0.76 4.14 14.55
C LEU A 305 -0.16 4.03 15.77
N SER A 306 -0.79 5.13 16.18
CA SER A 306 -1.74 5.16 17.30
C SER A 306 -3.18 5.04 16.81
N ASP A 307 -4.01 4.33 17.53
CA ASP A 307 -5.47 4.26 17.35
C ASP A 307 -6.20 5.34 18.15
N ASP A 308 -5.48 6.12 18.96
CA ASP A 308 -6.03 7.27 19.68
C ASP A 308 -6.40 8.40 18.69
N PRO A 309 -7.64 8.93 18.72
CA PRO A 309 -8.08 9.97 17.80
C PRO A 309 -7.30 11.29 17.91
N GLU A 310 -6.77 11.64 19.09
CA GLU A 310 -5.98 12.86 19.29
C GLU A 310 -4.59 12.70 18.64
N ASP A 311 -3.95 11.56 18.82
CA ASP A 311 -2.69 11.22 18.16
C ASP A 311 -2.83 11.22 16.63
N GLN A 312 -3.91 10.63 16.12
CA GLN A 312 -4.20 10.63 14.69
C GLN A 312 -4.35 12.04 14.15
N ARG A 313 -5.18 12.88 14.80
CA ARG A 313 -5.39 14.27 14.39
C ARG A 313 -4.09 15.08 14.48
N ARG A 314 -3.34 14.95 15.57
CA ARG A 314 -2.04 15.62 15.75
C ARG A 314 -1.06 15.22 14.64
N THR A 315 -0.93 13.91 14.37
CA THR A 315 0.00 13.40 13.36
C THR A 315 -0.40 13.86 11.95
N PHE A 316 -1.66 13.67 11.55
CA PHE A 316 -2.11 14.08 10.23
C PHE A 316 -2.13 15.60 10.05
N ALA A 317 -2.46 16.40 11.09
CA ALA A 317 -2.37 17.85 10.99
C ALA A 317 -0.92 18.32 10.82
N ALA A 318 0.00 17.81 11.63
CA ALA A 318 1.41 18.19 11.59
C ALA A 318 2.11 17.82 10.25
N LEU A 319 1.63 16.78 9.58
CA LEU A 319 2.20 16.25 8.33
C LEU A 319 1.27 16.51 7.12
N SER A 320 0.33 17.45 7.25
CA SER A 320 -0.58 17.81 6.16
C SER A 320 0.17 18.54 5.03
N PRO A 321 -0.29 18.44 3.77
CA PRO A 321 0.30 19.17 2.65
C PRO A 321 0.42 20.69 2.90
N ALA A 322 -0.57 21.28 3.58
CA ALA A 322 -0.54 22.70 3.94
C ALA A 322 0.66 23.05 4.83
N GLU A 323 0.92 22.23 5.86
CA GLU A 323 2.04 22.44 6.79
C GLU A 323 3.41 22.10 6.15
N MET A 324 3.45 21.11 5.28
CA MET A 324 4.66 20.74 4.54
C MET A 324 5.08 21.83 3.54
N SER A 325 4.11 22.54 2.93
CA SER A 325 4.36 23.62 1.97
C SER A 325 4.88 24.91 2.61
N VAL A 326 4.51 25.19 3.87
CA VAL A 326 4.95 26.40 4.61
C VAL A 326 6.39 26.27 5.10
N ALA A 327 6.89 25.05 5.28
CA ALA A 327 8.22 24.78 5.82
C ALA A 327 9.30 24.59 4.72
N ALA A 328 8.98 24.77 3.43
CA ALA A 328 9.86 24.74 2.28
C ALA A 328 10.21 26.17 1.85
#